data_c11d3cab6ef696e8c82bc3faf13f7d43
#
_entry.id   c11d3cab6ef696e8c82bc3faf13f7d43
#
_cell.length_a   1.000
_cell.length_b   1.000
_cell.length_c   1.000
_cell.angle_alpha   90.00
_cell.angle_beta   90.00
_cell.angle_gamma   90.00
#
_symmetry.space_group_name_H-M   'P 1'
#
loop_
_entity.id
_entity.type
_entity.pdbx_description
1 polymer ?
#
loop_
_entity_poly.entity_id
_entity_poly.type
_entity_poly.pdbx_seq_one_letter_code
_entity_poly.pdbx_strand_id
1 'polypeptide(L)'
;MATGDQTLINFPRDTTLQNIAQSLQTIAFTQAANLENISNWDQISGLSRNGYAQKIFNYGDQFVEKWTDTAASTEYEYPWRVNHFENVELENGEVVPGMYLQAHYAHPFGVQFSQNRAFLRCPNGLQAGTYNITLGAAWGSKDAQKDTTWQFTLTQEVPVGGCLNGFYQMPDVAANTWKVTSYAADRITKIETVPVSSGSEGTALGTMQMNTRNGDLNSMQETGYGWNRWKTSALRQYLNSDQPKGKWWTPQDDWDVATDQLATKDGFLRGLPENMLRAIKTVKVVTYTNTVQDGGEADVTYDKVFLPSLEQMYYNPQIAGEGNAHEYWKRRSGSKTKLPQYQALPRMITYAVENHTSPQFVRLRSALRGSASSAWYVLNSGSAYTSIAAITGRFSPLVVI
;
A
#
# COMPACT_ATOMS: atom_id res chain seq x y z
N MET A 1 -35.79 -66.69 31.07
CA MET A 1 -35.44 -65.81 29.97
C MET A 1 -34.65 -64.64 30.58
N ALA A 2 -33.35 -64.66 30.41
CA ALA A 2 -32.51 -63.61 30.95
C ALA A 2 -32.40 -62.50 29.89
N THR A 3 -32.87 -61.33 30.21
CA THR A 3 -32.69 -60.11 29.44
C THR A 3 -31.24 -59.64 29.64
N GLY A 4 -30.45 -59.80 28.62
CA GLY A 4 -29.05 -59.32 28.62
C GLY A 4 -29.05 -57.80 28.66
N ASP A 5 -28.46 -57.30 29.72
CA ASP A 5 -28.10 -55.87 29.88
C ASP A 5 -27.02 -55.54 28.86
N GLN A 6 -27.38 -54.86 27.76
CA GLN A 6 -26.42 -54.31 26.84
C GLN A 6 -25.84 -53.05 27.48
N THR A 7 -24.71 -53.18 28.12
CA THR A 7 -23.89 -52.03 28.53
C THR A 7 -23.44 -51.29 27.28
N LEU A 8 -24.09 -50.22 26.89
CA LEU A 8 -23.62 -49.28 25.89
C LEU A 8 -22.30 -48.68 26.38
N ILE A 9 -21.20 -49.18 25.84
CA ILE A 9 -19.90 -48.56 26.00
C ILE A 9 -20.03 -47.17 25.34
N ASN A 10 -20.11 -46.15 26.16
CA ASN A 10 -20.00 -44.78 25.70
C ASN A 10 -18.59 -44.57 25.16
N PHE A 11 -18.42 -44.77 23.86
CA PHE A 11 -17.17 -44.31 23.20
C PHE A 11 -16.98 -42.82 23.47
N PRO A 12 -15.78 -42.39 23.76
CA PRO A 12 -15.51 -40.95 23.92
C PRO A 12 -16.06 -40.25 22.69
N ARG A 13 -16.89 -39.26 22.96
CA ARG A 13 -17.63 -38.51 21.93
C ARG A 13 -16.67 -38.08 20.80
N ASP A 14 -17.22 -37.90 19.62
CA ASP A 14 -16.58 -37.47 18.35
C ASP A 14 -15.37 -36.54 18.47
N THR A 15 -15.35 -35.65 19.45
CA THR A 15 -14.26 -34.73 19.71
C THR A 15 -12.92 -35.41 20.06
N THR A 16 -12.94 -36.54 20.78
CA THR A 16 -11.68 -37.26 21.12
C THR A 16 -11.16 -38.02 19.91
N LEU A 17 -12.03 -38.66 19.16
CA LEU A 17 -11.66 -39.32 17.90
C LEU A 17 -11.21 -38.34 16.85
N GLN A 18 -11.84 -37.17 16.76
CA GLN A 18 -11.42 -36.08 15.92
C GLN A 18 -10.05 -35.55 16.33
N ASN A 19 -9.79 -35.37 17.63
CA ASN A 19 -8.49 -34.95 18.14
C ASN A 19 -7.38 -35.98 17.89
N ILE A 20 -7.69 -37.28 18.02
CA ILE A 20 -6.77 -38.36 17.69
C ILE A 20 -6.50 -38.41 16.18
N ALA A 21 -7.52 -38.32 15.36
CA ALA A 21 -7.37 -38.27 13.91
C ALA A 21 -6.55 -37.06 13.47
N GLN A 22 -6.79 -35.89 14.05
CA GLN A 22 -6.02 -34.68 13.84
C GLN A 22 -4.56 -34.85 14.27
N SER A 23 -4.32 -35.46 15.43
CA SER A 23 -2.97 -35.71 15.91
C SER A 23 -2.20 -36.70 15.02
N LEU A 24 -2.87 -37.77 14.57
CA LEU A 24 -2.30 -38.72 13.62
C LEU A 24 -2.03 -38.11 12.25
N GLN A 25 -2.93 -37.24 11.76
CA GLN A 25 -2.67 -36.47 10.54
C GLN A 25 -1.47 -35.53 10.72
N THR A 26 -1.38 -34.84 11.85
CA THR A 26 -0.25 -33.95 12.15
C THR A 26 1.06 -34.74 12.17
N ILE A 27 1.08 -35.91 12.82
CA ILE A 27 2.26 -36.81 12.85
C ILE A 27 2.59 -37.30 11.46
N ALA A 28 1.61 -37.77 10.68
CA ALA A 28 1.81 -38.23 9.32
C ALA A 28 2.35 -37.12 8.40
N PHE A 29 1.81 -35.90 8.51
CA PHE A 29 2.31 -34.74 7.79
C PHE A 29 3.73 -34.34 8.24
N THR A 30 4.01 -34.38 9.53
CA THR A 30 5.36 -34.06 10.08
C THR A 30 6.39 -35.11 9.65
N GLN A 31 6.01 -36.37 9.57
CA GLN A 31 6.87 -37.44 9.08
C GLN A 31 7.03 -37.46 7.56
N ALA A 32 5.99 -37.04 6.82
CA ALA A 32 6.05 -36.87 5.36
C ALA A 32 6.76 -35.60 4.94
N ALA A 33 6.72 -34.57 5.78
CA ALA A 33 7.42 -33.32 5.61
C ALA A 33 8.84 -33.48 6.17
N ASN A 34 9.74 -33.96 5.34
CA ASN A 34 11.14 -33.66 5.51
C ASN A 34 11.23 -32.13 5.39
N LEU A 35 11.33 -31.41 6.52
CA LEU A 35 11.25 -29.94 6.60
C LEU A 35 12.27 -29.24 5.67
N GLU A 36 13.34 -29.92 5.29
CA GLU A 36 14.33 -29.45 4.32
C GLU A 36 13.84 -29.45 2.86
N ASN A 37 12.67 -30.05 2.56
CA ASN A 37 12.15 -30.22 1.21
C ASN A 37 10.68 -29.80 1.02
N ILE A 38 10.07 -29.02 1.93
CA ILE A 38 8.75 -28.44 1.66
C ILE A 38 8.90 -27.30 0.65
N SER A 39 8.95 -27.67 -0.62
CA SER A 39 8.87 -26.75 -1.76
C SER A 39 7.48 -26.79 -2.42
N ASN A 40 6.54 -27.54 -1.85
CA ASN A 40 5.22 -27.73 -2.44
C ASN A 40 4.19 -26.83 -1.75
N TRP A 41 3.83 -25.74 -2.42
CA TRP A 41 2.84 -24.78 -1.95
C TRP A 41 1.45 -25.37 -1.73
N ASP A 42 1.08 -26.44 -2.44
CA ASP A 42 -0.20 -27.14 -2.23
C ASP A 42 -0.23 -27.81 -0.84
N GLN A 43 0.88 -28.39 -0.40
CA GLN A 43 1.02 -28.97 0.93
C GLN A 43 0.99 -27.87 2.01
N ILE A 44 1.74 -26.80 1.83
CA ILE A 44 1.76 -25.66 2.75
C ILE A 44 0.35 -25.06 2.89
N SER A 45 -0.34 -24.87 1.78
CA SER A 45 -1.73 -24.39 1.75
C SER A 45 -2.69 -25.33 2.49
N GLY A 46 -2.54 -26.65 2.28
CA GLY A 46 -3.30 -27.65 3.00
C GLY A 46 -3.09 -27.60 4.51
N LEU A 47 -1.84 -27.47 4.95
CA LEU A 47 -1.49 -27.30 6.38
C LEU A 47 -2.08 -26.03 6.98
N SER A 48 -2.00 -24.91 6.25
CA SER A 48 -2.58 -23.64 6.69
C SER A 48 -4.09 -23.75 6.82
N ARG A 49 -4.77 -24.21 5.77
CA ARG A 49 -6.25 -24.34 5.73
C ARG A 49 -6.80 -25.17 6.88
N ASN A 50 -6.09 -26.20 7.28
CA ASN A 50 -6.48 -27.10 8.37
C ASN A 50 -6.00 -26.61 9.75
N GLY A 51 -5.37 -25.44 9.86
CA GLY A 51 -4.86 -24.90 11.11
C GLY A 51 -3.65 -25.63 11.69
N TYR A 52 -2.96 -26.47 10.88
CA TYR A 52 -1.77 -27.20 11.33
C TYR A 52 -0.47 -26.44 11.13
N ALA A 53 -0.45 -25.44 10.27
CA ALA A 53 0.76 -24.69 9.97
C ALA A 53 1.45 -24.12 11.23
N GLN A 54 0.68 -23.60 12.19
CA GLN A 54 1.21 -23.06 13.46
C GLN A 54 1.82 -24.14 14.39
N LYS A 55 1.55 -25.41 14.15
CA LYS A 55 2.13 -26.53 14.93
C LYS A 55 3.43 -27.05 14.32
N ILE A 56 3.67 -26.71 13.06
CA ILE A 56 4.77 -27.21 12.25
C ILE A 56 5.82 -26.14 12.02
N PHE A 57 5.40 -24.93 11.68
CA PHE A 57 6.30 -23.84 11.34
C PHE A 57 6.48 -22.86 12.51
N ASN A 58 7.69 -22.35 12.64
CA ASN A 58 8.05 -21.35 13.62
C ASN A 58 8.02 -19.95 13.01
N TYR A 59 7.82 -18.94 13.83
CA TYR A 59 8.01 -17.55 13.40
C TYR A 59 9.47 -17.31 13.01
N GLY A 60 9.67 -16.88 11.79
CA GLY A 60 10.99 -16.67 11.20
C GLY A 60 11.43 -17.74 10.23
N ASP A 61 10.77 -18.91 10.18
CA ASP A 61 11.02 -19.90 9.16
C ASP A 61 10.82 -19.31 7.77
N GLN A 62 11.60 -19.75 6.78
CA GLN A 62 11.61 -19.15 5.46
C GLN A 62 11.34 -20.22 4.39
N PHE A 63 10.50 -19.85 3.44
CA PHE A 63 10.28 -20.57 2.18
C PHE A 63 10.97 -19.78 1.08
N VAL A 64 12.00 -20.36 0.49
CA VAL A 64 12.76 -19.69 -0.56
C VAL A 64 12.09 -19.96 -1.90
N GLU A 65 11.68 -18.88 -2.55
CA GLU A 65 11.12 -18.89 -3.89
C GLU A 65 11.87 -17.90 -4.79
N LYS A 66 11.59 -17.94 -6.06
CA LYS A 66 12.05 -16.93 -7.01
C LYS A 66 10.93 -15.96 -7.31
N TRP A 67 11.27 -14.69 -7.34
CA TRP A 67 10.43 -13.67 -7.95
C TRP A 67 11.14 -13.14 -9.19
N THR A 68 10.43 -13.07 -10.31
CA THR A 68 10.99 -12.63 -11.58
C THR A 68 10.48 -11.24 -11.95
N ASP A 69 11.36 -10.26 -12.12
CA ASP A 69 11.03 -9.03 -12.86
C ASP A 69 10.87 -9.40 -14.34
N THR A 70 9.65 -9.75 -14.75
CA THR A 70 9.37 -10.24 -16.11
C THR A 70 9.63 -9.17 -17.17
N ALA A 71 9.51 -7.90 -16.82
CA ALA A 71 9.80 -6.78 -17.73
C ALA A 71 11.31 -6.61 -17.99
N ALA A 72 12.14 -6.98 -17.02
CA ALA A 72 13.62 -6.91 -17.11
C ALA A 72 14.28 -8.28 -17.31
N SER A 73 13.50 -9.37 -17.29
CA SER A 73 14.01 -10.75 -17.33
C SER A 73 15.05 -11.06 -16.25
N THR A 74 14.84 -10.52 -15.05
CA THR A 74 15.77 -10.68 -13.93
C THR A 74 15.11 -11.47 -12.82
N GLU A 75 15.74 -12.55 -12.37
CA GLU A 75 15.28 -13.35 -11.25
C GLU A 75 15.96 -12.91 -9.95
N TYR A 76 15.20 -12.93 -8.86
CA TYR A 76 15.66 -12.70 -7.50
C TYR A 76 15.30 -13.90 -6.63
N GLU A 77 16.22 -14.33 -5.79
CA GLU A 77 15.88 -15.21 -4.68
C GLU A 77 15.03 -14.43 -3.68
N TYR A 78 13.83 -14.91 -3.43
CA TYR A 78 12.81 -14.14 -2.72
C TYR A 78 12.24 -14.97 -1.55
N PRO A 79 12.97 -15.03 -0.41
CA PRO A 79 12.53 -15.78 0.76
C PRO A 79 11.28 -15.19 1.39
N TRP A 80 10.31 -16.03 1.66
CA TRP A 80 9.08 -15.70 2.35
C TRP A 80 9.16 -16.19 3.79
N ARG A 81 9.08 -15.27 4.75
CA ARG A 81 9.26 -15.54 6.16
C ARG A 81 7.92 -15.63 6.87
N VAL A 82 7.75 -16.67 7.70
CA VAL A 82 6.58 -16.82 8.58
C VAL A 82 6.55 -15.72 9.62
N ASN A 83 5.54 -14.86 9.56
CA ASN A 83 5.40 -13.72 10.45
C ASN A 83 4.32 -13.91 11.53
N HIS A 84 3.19 -14.52 11.17
CA HIS A 84 2.04 -14.63 12.07
C HIS A 84 1.10 -15.76 11.66
N PHE A 85 0.29 -16.23 12.61
CA PHE A 85 -0.81 -17.15 12.39
C PHE A 85 -2.06 -16.57 13.05
N GLU A 86 -3.12 -16.42 12.30
CA GLU A 86 -4.44 -16.02 12.80
C GLU A 86 -5.53 -16.42 11.81
N ASN A 87 -6.79 -16.38 12.25
CA ASN A 87 -7.90 -16.53 11.34
C ASN A 87 -8.08 -15.27 10.50
N VAL A 88 -8.33 -15.45 9.22
CA VAL A 88 -8.53 -14.37 8.24
C VAL A 88 -9.89 -14.48 7.58
N GLU A 89 -10.49 -13.35 7.28
CA GLU A 89 -11.74 -13.25 6.53
C GLU A 89 -11.43 -13.18 5.03
N LEU A 90 -12.04 -14.07 4.27
CA LEU A 90 -11.96 -14.10 2.81
C LEU A 90 -13.00 -13.15 2.19
N GLU A 91 -12.88 -12.89 0.89
CA GLU A 91 -13.80 -12.03 0.14
C GLU A 91 -15.26 -12.52 0.17
N ASN A 92 -15.47 -13.81 0.28
CA ASN A 92 -16.81 -14.42 0.41
C ASN A 92 -17.37 -14.35 1.85
N GLY A 93 -16.65 -13.74 2.79
CA GLY A 93 -17.01 -13.64 4.21
C GLY A 93 -16.67 -14.87 5.06
N GLU A 94 -16.09 -15.91 4.47
CA GLU A 94 -15.63 -17.08 5.21
C GLU A 94 -14.41 -16.72 6.07
N VAL A 95 -14.36 -17.23 7.29
CA VAL A 95 -13.22 -17.05 8.20
C VAL A 95 -12.45 -18.38 8.30
N VAL A 96 -11.20 -18.33 7.88
CA VAL A 96 -10.34 -19.52 7.79
C VAL A 96 -8.99 -19.29 8.48
N PRO A 97 -8.31 -20.37 8.94
CA PRO A 97 -6.93 -20.23 9.38
C PRO A 97 -6.03 -19.65 8.28
N GLY A 98 -5.12 -18.76 8.66
CA GLY A 98 -4.16 -18.13 7.77
C GLY A 98 -2.75 -18.13 8.34
N MET A 99 -1.78 -18.30 7.49
CA MET A 99 -0.37 -18.13 7.76
C MET A 99 0.15 -16.93 6.99
N TYR A 100 0.54 -15.88 7.72
CA TYR A 100 1.13 -14.67 7.12
C TYR A 100 2.59 -14.89 6.79
N LEU A 101 2.90 -14.72 5.53
CA LEU A 101 4.28 -14.72 5.04
C LEU A 101 4.63 -13.31 4.57
N GLN A 102 5.80 -12.84 4.98
CA GLN A 102 6.35 -11.56 4.52
C GLN A 102 7.64 -11.79 3.75
N ALA A 103 7.82 -11.11 2.64
CA ALA A 103 9.11 -11.10 1.97
C ALA A 103 10.22 -10.73 2.97
N HIS A 104 11.26 -11.56 3.05
CA HIS A 104 12.33 -11.37 4.04
C HIS A 104 13.14 -10.10 3.75
N TYR A 105 13.30 -9.81 2.49
CA TYR A 105 14.04 -8.65 1.97
C TYR A 105 13.10 -7.62 1.33
N ALA A 106 13.61 -6.41 1.17
CA ALA A 106 12.94 -5.36 0.44
C ALA A 106 12.96 -5.68 -1.06
N HIS A 107 11.83 -5.46 -1.71
CA HIS A 107 11.67 -5.61 -3.16
C HIS A 107 12.75 -4.84 -3.93
N PRO A 108 13.23 -5.35 -5.08
CA PRO A 108 14.40 -4.78 -5.76
C PRO A 108 14.19 -3.34 -6.24
N PHE A 109 12.96 -2.90 -6.40
CA PHE A 109 12.63 -1.52 -6.73
C PHE A 109 11.43 -1.03 -5.93
N GLY A 110 11.18 0.26 -5.97
CA GLY A 110 10.02 0.88 -5.37
C GLY A 110 8.93 1.18 -6.38
N VAL A 111 7.71 1.27 -5.89
CA VAL A 111 6.54 1.79 -6.62
C VAL A 111 5.92 2.89 -5.77
N GLN A 112 5.51 3.99 -6.39
CA GLN A 112 4.83 5.08 -5.73
C GLN A 112 3.44 4.64 -5.24
N PHE A 113 2.99 5.17 -4.13
CA PHE A 113 1.59 5.01 -3.72
C PHE A 113 0.67 5.66 -4.76
N SER A 114 0.99 6.90 -5.13
CA SER A 114 0.36 7.65 -6.21
C SER A 114 1.38 8.61 -6.81
N GLN A 115 1.08 9.11 -8.00
CA GLN A 115 1.97 10.03 -8.69
C GLN A 115 1.93 11.42 -8.06
N ASN A 116 3.06 12.09 -8.17
CA ASN A 116 3.28 13.44 -7.71
C ASN A 116 2.81 14.46 -8.78
N ARG A 117 1.52 14.79 -8.77
CA ARG A 117 0.95 15.77 -9.71
C ARG A 117 -0.18 16.56 -9.09
N ALA A 118 -0.35 17.78 -9.56
CA ALA A 118 -1.50 18.63 -9.26
C ALA A 118 -2.37 18.81 -10.52
N PHE A 119 -3.65 18.98 -10.32
CA PHE A 119 -4.60 19.18 -11.40
C PHE A 119 -5.46 20.41 -11.17
N LEU A 120 -5.83 21.02 -12.28
CA LEU A 120 -6.91 21.99 -12.32
C LEU A 120 -8.06 21.35 -13.11
N ARG A 121 -9.19 21.11 -12.46
CA ARG A 121 -10.38 20.62 -13.17
C ARG A 121 -11.12 21.75 -13.84
N CYS A 122 -11.51 21.50 -15.07
CA CYS A 122 -12.24 22.46 -15.91
C CYS A 122 -13.66 21.93 -16.16
N PRO A 123 -14.62 22.14 -15.26
CA PRO A 123 -15.96 21.56 -15.37
C PRO A 123 -16.69 22.04 -16.63
N ASN A 124 -16.37 23.22 -17.13
CA ASN A 124 -16.95 23.80 -18.35
C ASN A 124 -15.97 23.77 -19.54
N GLY A 125 -14.87 23.04 -19.41
CA GLY A 125 -13.77 23.07 -20.36
C GLY A 125 -13.00 24.39 -20.31
N LEU A 126 -11.91 24.47 -21.09
CA LEU A 126 -11.16 25.70 -21.35
C LEU A 126 -10.76 25.73 -22.82
N GLN A 127 -11.03 26.86 -23.48
CA GLN A 127 -10.58 27.07 -24.85
C GLN A 127 -9.06 27.27 -24.91
N ALA A 128 -8.46 27.02 -26.07
CA ALA A 128 -7.06 27.39 -26.27
C ALA A 128 -6.87 28.89 -26.07
N GLY A 129 -5.78 29.28 -25.40
CA GLY A 129 -5.53 30.68 -25.06
C GLY A 129 -4.59 30.81 -23.86
N THR A 130 -4.38 32.05 -23.46
CA THR A 130 -3.52 32.39 -22.32
C THR A 130 -4.36 32.78 -21.12
N TYR A 131 -4.09 32.15 -19.98
CA TYR A 131 -4.85 32.28 -18.76
C TYR A 131 -3.93 32.65 -17.59
N ASN A 132 -4.53 33.27 -16.59
CA ASN A 132 -3.84 33.59 -15.33
C ASN A 132 -4.57 32.99 -14.15
N ILE A 133 -3.82 32.48 -13.19
CA ILE A 133 -4.31 31.92 -11.95
C ILE A 133 -3.75 32.69 -10.78
N THR A 134 -4.59 33.19 -9.90
CA THR A 134 -4.18 33.76 -8.61
C THR A 134 -4.64 32.83 -7.50
N LEU A 135 -3.74 32.49 -6.61
CA LEU A 135 -4.08 31.72 -5.42
C LEU A 135 -4.84 32.59 -4.44
N GLY A 136 -6.08 32.21 -4.16
CA GLY A 136 -6.92 32.90 -3.18
C GLY A 136 -6.71 32.50 -1.73
N ALA A 137 -5.94 31.43 -1.50
CA ALA A 137 -5.67 30.87 -0.18
C ALA A 137 -4.21 30.50 0.00
N ALA A 138 -3.77 30.49 1.25
CA ALA A 138 -2.44 30.01 1.61
C ALA A 138 -2.27 28.52 1.32
N TRP A 139 -1.09 28.14 0.87
CA TRP A 139 -0.75 26.78 0.52
C TRP A 139 0.25 26.23 1.52
N GLY A 140 -0.22 25.51 2.49
CA GLY A 140 0.62 24.96 3.53
C GLY A 140 1.51 26.03 4.17
N SER A 141 2.82 25.82 4.20
CA SER A 141 3.79 26.77 4.74
C SER A 141 4.07 28.00 3.83
N LYS A 142 3.27 28.20 2.78
CA LYS A 142 3.53 29.20 1.76
C LYS A 142 2.52 30.35 1.74
N ASP A 143 2.20 30.86 2.93
CA ASP A 143 1.36 32.03 3.09
C ASP A 143 1.84 33.25 2.27
N ALA A 144 3.13 33.35 2.03
CA ALA A 144 3.75 34.40 1.22
C ALA A 144 3.36 34.34 -0.27
N GLN A 145 2.70 33.27 -0.72
CA GLN A 145 2.29 33.09 -2.12
C GLN A 145 0.79 33.28 -2.34
N LYS A 146 0.04 33.53 -1.28
CA LYS A 146 -1.32 33.98 -1.39
C LYS A 146 -1.34 35.25 -2.27
N ASP A 147 -2.31 35.30 -3.15
CA ASP A 147 -2.50 36.37 -4.12
C ASP A 147 -1.41 36.50 -5.23
N THR A 148 -0.49 35.55 -5.29
CA THR A 148 0.47 35.49 -6.39
C THR A 148 -0.21 34.99 -7.67
N THR A 149 0.16 35.61 -8.79
CA THR A 149 -0.43 35.33 -10.10
C THR A 149 0.53 34.52 -10.98
N TRP A 150 0.00 33.51 -11.63
CA TRP A 150 0.72 32.71 -12.63
C TRP A 150 -0.03 32.70 -13.96
N GLN A 151 0.71 32.68 -15.04
CA GLN A 151 0.15 32.62 -16.39
C GLN A 151 0.49 31.29 -17.05
N PHE A 152 -0.45 30.74 -17.80
CA PHE A 152 -0.22 29.60 -18.66
C PHE A 152 -0.89 29.76 -20.02
N THR A 153 -0.34 29.11 -21.02
CA THR A 153 -0.92 29.10 -22.37
C THR A 153 -1.34 27.68 -22.72
N LEU A 154 -2.63 27.54 -23.05
CA LEU A 154 -3.18 26.32 -23.62
C LEU A 154 -3.03 26.37 -25.13
N THR A 155 -2.33 25.40 -25.69
CA THR A 155 -2.21 25.23 -27.16
C THR A 155 -3.36 24.43 -27.75
N GLN A 156 -4.13 23.74 -26.90
CA GLN A 156 -5.29 22.94 -27.27
C GLN A 156 -6.42 23.15 -26.26
N GLU A 157 -7.62 22.92 -26.69
CA GLU A 157 -8.80 22.95 -25.85
C GLU A 157 -8.75 21.85 -24.77
N VAL A 158 -9.16 22.19 -23.53
CA VAL A 158 -9.49 21.21 -22.49
C VAL A 158 -10.99 20.93 -22.60
N PRO A 159 -11.38 19.69 -22.82
CA PRO A 159 -12.80 19.35 -22.96
C PRO A 159 -13.57 19.57 -21.66
N VAL A 160 -14.89 19.68 -21.75
CA VAL A 160 -15.78 19.79 -20.59
C VAL A 160 -15.52 18.66 -19.61
N GLY A 161 -15.30 18.98 -18.35
CA GLY A 161 -14.93 18.02 -17.29
C GLY A 161 -13.49 17.51 -17.34
N GLY A 162 -12.71 17.99 -18.30
CA GLY A 162 -11.29 17.65 -18.40
C GLY A 162 -10.45 18.32 -17.31
N CYS A 163 -9.22 17.86 -17.22
CA CYS A 163 -8.25 18.36 -16.22
C CYS A 163 -7.00 18.90 -16.90
N LEU A 164 -6.46 19.97 -16.33
CA LEU A 164 -5.11 20.43 -16.59
C LEU A 164 -4.19 19.84 -15.53
N ASN A 165 -3.14 19.19 -15.95
CA ASN A 165 -2.12 18.62 -15.05
C ASN A 165 -0.82 19.43 -15.12
N GLY A 166 0.10 19.20 -14.20
CA GLY A 166 1.43 19.80 -14.22
C GLY A 166 1.62 20.98 -13.26
N PHE A 167 0.72 21.18 -12.32
CA PHE A 167 0.85 22.22 -11.29
C PHE A 167 1.89 21.96 -10.22
N TYR A 168 2.23 20.70 -10.04
CA TYR A 168 3.27 20.38 -9.09
C TYR A 168 4.63 20.78 -9.66
N GLN A 169 5.38 21.53 -8.85
CA GLN A 169 6.67 22.03 -9.32
C GLN A 169 6.56 22.64 -10.71
N MET A 170 5.73 23.57 -10.94
CA MET A 170 5.69 24.24 -12.23
C MET A 170 7.11 24.63 -12.71
N PRO A 171 8.00 23.67 -13.04
CA PRO A 171 9.42 23.92 -13.29
C PRO A 171 9.61 24.67 -14.59
N ASP A 172 8.72 24.47 -15.52
CA ASP A 172 8.79 25.07 -16.84
C ASP A 172 8.03 26.41 -16.90
N VAL A 173 7.82 26.97 -15.76
CA VAL A 173 6.96 28.11 -15.54
C VAL A 173 7.65 29.42 -15.85
N ALA A 174 8.89 29.45 -16.17
CA ALA A 174 9.45 30.67 -16.77
C ALA A 174 8.65 31.17 -17.97
N ALA A 175 7.87 30.26 -18.60
CA ALA A 175 6.99 30.56 -19.71
C ALA A 175 5.49 30.49 -19.38
N ASN A 176 5.11 29.92 -18.23
CA ASN A 176 3.71 29.58 -17.94
C ASN A 176 3.38 29.90 -16.50
N THR A 177 2.49 30.81 -16.29
CA THR A 177 2.01 31.20 -14.99
C THR A 177 0.51 30.99 -14.93
N TRP A 178 0.00 30.73 -13.76
CA TRP A 178 -1.39 30.40 -13.53
C TRP A 178 -2.03 31.41 -12.61
N LYS A 179 -3.26 31.79 -12.91
CA LYS A 179 -4.02 32.64 -12.03
C LYS A 179 -5.45 32.18 -11.93
N VAL A 180 -5.85 31.70 -10.76
CA VAL A 180 -7.25 31.58 -10.40
C VAL A 180 -7.66 32.87 -9.69
N THR A 181 -8.51 33.66 -10.30
CA THR A 181 -8.91 34.96 -9.77
C THR A 181 -10.05 34.88 -8.79
N SER A 182 -10.78 33.80 -8.75
CA SER A 182 -11.79 33.58 -7.76
C SER A 182 -12.10 32.10 -7.54
N TYR A 183 -12.36 31.78 -6.29
CA TYR A 183 -12.95 30.50 -5.89
C TYR A 183 -14.37 30.77 -5.39
N ALA A 184 -15.34 30.03 -5.83
CA ALA A 184 -16.60 29.88 -5.12
C ALA A 184 -16.52 28.59 -4.33
N ALA A 185 -16.45 28.72 -3.03
CA ALA A 185 -16.44 27.65 -2.04
C ALA A 185 -15.56 26.44 -2.36
N ASP A 186 -15.46 26.00 -3.55
CA ASP A 186 -14.91 24.74 -4.00
C ASP A 186 -14.71 24.68 -5.52
N ARG A 187 -14.84 25.82 -6.20
CA ARG A 187 -14.80 25.91 -7.65
C ARG A 187 -13.94 27.04 -8.15
N ILE A 188 -13.28 26.80 -9.27
CA ILE A 188 -12.72 27.89 -10.05
C ILE A 188 -13.88 28.55 -10.80
N THR A 189 -14.23 29.75 -10.40
CA THR A 189 -15.33 30.50 -10.99
C THR A 189 -14.89 31.44 -12.10
N LYS A 190 -13.61 31.81 -12.09
CA LYS A 190 -13.08 32.76 -13.05
C LYS A 190 -11.59 32.56 -13.31
N ILE A 191 -11.22 32.56 -14.58
CA ILE A 191 -9.85 32.62 -15.05
C ILE A 191 -9.72 33.86 -15.91
N GLU A 192 -8.73 34.69 -15.62
CA GLU A 192 -8.46 35.92 -16.36
C GLU A 192 -7.06 35.90 -16.96
N THR A 193 -6.94 36.49 -18.12
CA THR A 193 -5.66 36.85 -18.70
C THR A 193 -5.17 38.15 -18.17
N VAL A 194 -3.99 38.19 -17.59
CA VAL A 194 -3.32 39.43 -17.15
C VAL A 194 -1.88 39.43 -17.65
N PRO A 195 -1.30 40.58 -17.92
CA PRO A 195 0.10 40.67 -18.27
C PRO A 195 0.94 40.08 -17.14
N VAL A 196 1.88 39.21 -17.48
CA VAL A 196 2.87 38.71 -16.53
C VAL A 196 3.96 39.76 -16.42
N SER A 197 4.13 40.32 -15.25
CA SER A 197 5.34 41.04 -14.95
C SER A 197 6.47 40.05 -14.84
N SER A 198 7.47 40.19 -15.68
CA SER A 198 8.64 39.34 -15.69
C SER A 198 9.25 39.23 -14.30
N GLY A 199 9.33 38.08 -13.77
CA GLY A 199 10.09 37.99 -12.58
C GLY A 199 9.91 36.76 -11.77
N SER A 200 9.80 36.79 -10.63
CA SER A 200 9.91 35.83 -9.58
C SER A 200 8.72 34.90 -9.39
N GLU A 201 7.65 35.09 -10.11
CA GLU A 201 6.41 34.38 -9.88
C GLU A 201 6.53 32.89 -10.16
N GLY A 202 7.34 32.54 -11.13
CA GLY A 202 7.48 31.13 -11.52
C GLY A 202 8.35 30.29 -10.60
N THR A 203 9.26 30.86 -9.87
CA THR A 203 10.17 30.10 -8.98
C THR A 203 9.59 29.83 -7.61
N ALA A 204 8.49 30.48 -7.29
CA ALA A 204 7.93 30.45 -5.94
C ALA A 204 6.99 29.29 -5.66
N LEU A 205 6.49 28.60 -6.69
CA LEU A 205 5.45 27.62 -6.48
C LEU A 205 5.90 26.34 -5.88
N GLY A 206 7.09 26.03 -5.67
CA GLY A 206 7.41 24.79 -5.01
C GLY A 206 6.15 23.99 -4.73
N THR A 207 5.88 23.23 -4.03
CA THR A 207 4.78 22.33 -3.71
C THR A 207 3.46 23.06 -3.47
N MET A 208 2.51 22.84 -4.31
CA MET A 208 1.13 23.25 -4.08
C MET A 208 0.42 22.19 -3.24
N GLN A 209 -0.06 22.54 -2.05
CA GLN A 209 -0.98 21.69 -1.28
C GLN A 209 -2.34 22.35 -1.25
N MET A 210 -3.28 21.79 -1.96
CA MET A 210 -4.67 22.18 -1.80
C MET A 210 -5.38 21.15 -0.93
N ASN A 211 -5.81 21.61 0.21
CA ASN A 211 -6.77 20.89 1.03
C ASN A 211 -8.17 21.08 0.44
N THR A 212 -8.49 20.36 -0.61
CA THR A 212 -9.87 20.24 -1.00
C THR A 212 -10.45 19.07 -0.22
N ARG A 213 -11.24 19.39 0.77
CA ARG A 213 -12.02 18.37 1.46
C ARG A 213 -13.08 17.81 0.52
N ASN A 214 -13.25 16.49 0.56
CA ASN A 214 -14.46 15.81 0.12
C ASN A 214 -14.74 15.83 -1.38
N GLY A 215 -13.73 15.59 -2.21
CA GLY A 215 -14.02 15.28 -3.61
C GLY A 215 -14.70 16.41 -4.34
N ASP A 216 -14.47 17.64 -3.92
CA ASP A 216 -14.97 18.78 -4.62
C ASP A 216 -14.22 18.95 -5.93
N LEU A 217 -14.81 18.36 -6.93
CA LEU A 217 -14.25 18.11 -8.24
C LEU A 217 -14.04 19.38 -9.07
N ASN A 218 -14.36 20.54 -8.51
CA ASN A 218 -14.30 21.82 -9.25
C ASN A 218 -13.19 22.73 -8.79
N SER A 219 -12.45 22.28 -7.80
CA SER A 219 -11.29 22.99 -7.28
C SER A 219 -10.00 22.40 -7.85
N MET A 220 -8.90 23.08 -7.67
CA MET A 220 -7.60 22.48 -7.87
C MET A 220 -7.42 21.40 -6.81
N GLN A 221 -7.15 20.21 -7.21
CA GLN A 221 -6.80 19.12 -6.33
C GLN A 221 -5.33 18.84 -6.48
N GLU A 222 -4.66 18.72 -5.37
CA GLU A 222 -3.26 18.41 -5.35
C GLU A 222 -3.03 16.94 -5.09
N THR A 223 -2.22 16.37 -5.95
CA THR A 223 -1.53 15.11 -5.69
C THR A 223 -0.02 15.32 -5.59
N GLY A 224 0.38 16.53 -5.27
CA GLY A 224 1.75 16.99 -5.33
C GLY A 224 2.74 16.20 -4.50
N TYR A 225 2.33 15.62 -3.40
CA TYR A 225 3.10 14.66 -2.63
C TYR A 225 2.52 13.26 -2.71
N GLY A 226 1.55 13.06 -3.61
CA GLY A 226 0.78 11.85 -3.75
C GLY A 226 -0.31 11.71 -2.69
N TRP A 227 -1.16 10.74 -2.86
CA TRP A 227 -2.26 10.43 -1.96
C TRP A 227 -1.94 9.18 -1.14
N ASN A 228 -2.14 9.22 0.16
CA ASN A 228 -1.73 8.14 1.07
C ASN A 228 -2.82 7.09 1.33
N ARG A 229 -3.89 7.06 0.55
CA ARG A 229 -4.99 6.12 0.70
C ARG A 229 -4.66 4.77 0.07
N TRP A 230 -4.56 3.71 0.89
CA TRP A 230 -4.21 2.36 0.41
C TRP A 230 -5.18 1.84 -0.66
N LYS A 231 -6.48 1.95 -0.41
CA LYS A 231 -7.53 1.41 -1.27
C LYS A 231 -7.41 1.85 -2.73
N THR A 232 -7.04 3.09 -2.97
CA THR A 232 -6.93 3.69 -4.30
C THR A 232 -5.51 3.77 -4.82
N SER A 233 -4.52 3.29 -4.05
CA SER A 233 -3.11 3.46 -4.41
C SER A 233 -2.68 2.66 -5.63
N ALA A 234 -1.80 3.24 -6.43
CA ALA A 234 -1.16 2.55 -7.53
C ALA A 234 -0.30 1.37 -7.06
N LEU A 235 0.33 1.49 -5.90
CA LEU A 235 1.11 0.41 -5.30
C LEU A 235 0.24 -0.82 -4.99
N ARG A 236 -0.98 -0.64 -4.48
CA ARG A 236 -1.93 -1.74 -4.27
C ARG A 236 -2.30 -2.40 -5.59
N GLN A 237 -2.58 -1.61 -6.63
CA GLN A 237 -2.89 -2.13 -7.97
C GLN A 237 -1.72 -2.94 -8.53
N TYR A 238 -0.50 -2.42 -8.40
CA TYR A 238 0.73 -3.12 -8.79
C TYR A 238 0.86 -4.48 -8.10
N LEU A 239 0.70 -4.51 -6.77
CA LEU A 239 0.85 -5.73 -5.95
C LEU A 239 -0.18 -6.81 -6.27
N ASN A 240 -1.39 -6.42 -6.70
CA ASN A 240 -2.49 -7.34 -6.96
C ASN A 240 -2.76 -7.57 -8.46
N SER A 241 -1.79 -7.27 -9.32
CA SER A 241 -1.93 -7.43 -10.77
C SER A 241 -0.91 -8.41 -11.36
N ASP A 242 -1.38 -9.23 -12.30
CA ASP A 242 -0.58 -10.07 -13.19
C ASP A 242 -0.39 -9.46 -14.59
N GLN A 243 -0.91 -8.25 -14.81
CA GLN A 243 -0.91 -7.60 -16.10
C GLN A 243 0.48 -7.09 -16.50
N PRO A 244 0.78 -7.07 -17.81
CA PRO A 244 2.03 -6.50 -18.29
C PRO A 244 2.13 -5.00 -18.05
N LYS A 245 3.34 -4.46 -18.19
CA LYS A 245 3.61 -3.02 -18.17
C LYS A 245 2.63 -2.26 -19.05
N GLY A 246 2.22 -1.09 -18.58
CA GLY A 246 1.21 -0.25 -19.22
C GLY A 246 -0.24 -0.67 -18.95
N LYS A 247 -0.51 -1.80 -18.29
CA LYS A 247 -1.87 -2.34 -18.13
C LYS A 247 -2.26 -2.72 -16.69
N TRP A 248 -1.37 -2.67 -15.72
CA TRP A 248 -1.68 -3.07 -14.35
C TRP A 248 -2.33 -1.98 -13.50
N TRP A 249 -2.45 -0.78 -14.05
CA TRP A 249 -3.01 0.37 -13.35
C TRP A 249 -4.21 0.94 -14.11
N THR A 250 -5.21 1.40 -13.36
CA THR A 250 -6.34 2.20 -13.85
C THR A 250 -6.61 3.34 -12.88
N PRO A 251 -7.01 4.53 -13.36
CA PRO A 251 -7.37 5.63 -12.47
C PRO A 251 -8.54 5.21 -11.56
N GLN A 252 -8.43 5.54 -10.29
CA GLN A 252 -9.45 5.24 -9.29
C GLN A 252 -10.40 6.44 -9.07
N ASP A 253 -9.97 7.61 -9.47
CA ASP A 253 -10.78 8.83 -9.54
C ASP A 253 -10.27 9.73 -10.67
N ASP A 254 -10.93 10.86 -10.86
CA ASP A 254 -10.61 11.82 -11.93
C ASP A 254 -9.24 12.51 -11.79
N TRP A 255 -8.63 12.39 -10.60
CA TRP A 255 -7.36 13.04 -10.24
C TRP A 255 -6.19 12.09 -10.27
N ASP A 256 -6.47 10.81 -10.35
CA ASP A 256 -5.46 9.77 -10.24
C ASP A 256 -4.59 9.75 -11.50
N VAL A 257 -3.30 9.66 -11.30
CA VAL A 257 -2.29 9.67 -12.37
C VAL A 257 -1.40 8.46 -12.23
N ALA A 258 -1.15 7.82 -13.36
CA ALA A 258 -0.27 6.65 -13.44
C ALA A 258 1.12 6.97 -12.91
N THR A 259 1.67 6.02 -12.14
CA THR A 259 3.06 6.10 -11.70
C THR A 259 4.03 5.85 -12.85
N ASP A 260 5.26 6.35 -12.74
CA ASP A 260 6.31 6.15 -13.76
C ASP A 260 6.64 4.68 -13.95
N GLN A 261 6.44 3.86 -12.92
CA GLN A 261 6.68 2.41 -12.96
C GLN A 261 5.72 1.67 -13.87
N LEU A 262 4.54 2.23 -14.15
CA LEU A 262 3.56 1.62 -15.06
C LEU A 262 4.16 1.33 -16.44
N ALA A 263 4.94 2.24 -16.96
CA ALA A 263 5.54 2.12 -18.30
C ALA A 263 6.68 1.09 -18.37
N THR A 264 7.27 0.72 -17.23
CA THR A 264 8.53 -0.03 -17.17
C THR A 264 8.44 -1.35 -16.43
N LYS A 265 7.40 -1.57 -15.61
CA LYS A 265 7.26 -2.75 -14.76
C LYS A 265 5.98 -3.50 -15.05
N ASP A 266 6.04 -4.82 -15.07
CA ASP A 266 4.88 -5.70 -15.05
C ASP A 266 4.30 -5.76 -13.64
N GLY A 267 3.02 -6.14 -13.48
CA GLY A 267 2.40 -6.31 -12.18
C GLY A 267 3.09 -7.39 -11.33
N PHE A 268 3.08 -7.23 -10.02
CA PHE A 268 3.86 -8.05 -9.07
C PHE A 268 3.53 -9.54 -9.16
N LEU A 269 2.24 -9.90 -9.30
CA LEU A 269 1.79 -11.29 -9.34
C LEU A 269 2.36 -12.04 -10.54
N ARG A 270 2.68 -11.36 -11.62
CA ARG A 270 3.26 -11.94 -12.82
C ARG A 270 4.66 -12.54 -12.58
N GLY A 271 5.37 -12.03 -11.58
CA GLY A 271 6.70 -12.52 -11.19
C GLY A 271 6.68 -13.70 -10.22
N LEU A 272 5.52 -14.06 -9.66
CA LEU A 272 5.41 -15.17 -8.72
C LEU A 272 5.24 -16.53 -9.44
N PRO A 273 5.79 -17.61 -8.88
CA PRO A 273 5.51 -18.97 -9.37
C PRO A 273 4.01 -19.30 -9.29
N GLU A 274 3.50 -19.99 -10.29
CA GLU A 274 2.06 -20.29 -10.41
C GLU A 274 1.52 -21.11 -9.22
N ASN A 275 2.29 -22.08 -8.74
CA ASN A 275 1.91 -22.90 -7.57
C ASN A 275 1.79 -22.06 -6.29
N MET A 276 2.70 -21.09 -6.07
CA MET A 276 2.59 -20.14 -4.97
C MET A 276 1.39 -19.24 -5.15
N LEU A 277 1.17 -18.71 -6.35
CA LEU A 277 0.07 -17.81 -6.64
C LEU A 277 -1.31 -18.46 -6.39
N ARG A 278 -1.44 -19.77 -6.63
CA ARG A 278 -2.65 -20.55 -6.28
C ARG A 278 -2.83 -20.72 -4.77
N ALA A 279 -1.74 -20.82 -4.02
CA ALA A 279 -1.78 -21.01 -2.57
C ALA A 279 -2.16 -19.71 -1.82
N ILE A 280 -1.90 -18.55 -2.40
CA ILE A 280 -2.18 -17.23 -1.79
C ILE A 280 -3.68 -16.98 -1.73
N LYS A 281 -4.18 -16.71 -0.51
CA LYS A 281 -5.57 -16.30 -0.27
C LYS A 281 -5.79 -14.83 -0.58
N THR A 282 -6.99 -14.49 -1.06
CA THR A 282 -7.47 -13.09 -1.09
C THR A 282 -8.15 -12.81 0.24
N VAL A 283 -7.57 -11.93 1.03
CA VAL A 283 -8.00 -11.67 2.40
C VAL A 283 -8.43 -10.23 2.61
N LYS A 284 -9.29 -10.03 3.60
CA LYS A 284 -9.71 -8.71 4.07
C LYS A 284 -8.54 -7.95 4.66
N VAL A 285 -8.33 -6.74 4.18
CA VAL A 285 -7.31 -5.80 4.66
C VAL A 285 -8.00 -4.51 5.08
N VAL A 286 -7.81 -4.13 6.34
CA VAL A 286 -8.35 -2.89 6.91
C VAL A 286 -7.24 -1.85 6.96
N THR A 287 -7.52 -0.63 6.48
CA THR A 287 -6.60 0.50 6.54
C THR A 287 -7.37 1.77 6.85
N TYR A 288 -6.96 2.50 7.87
CA TYR A 288 -7.60 3.77 8.20
C TYR A 288 -7.07 4.90 7.32
N THR A 289 -7.99 5.70 6.85
CA THR A 289 -7.69 6.86 6.00
C THR A 289 -7.18 8.05 6.81
N ASN A 290 -6.65 9.07 6.16
CA ASN A 290 -6.30 10.32 6.81
C ASN A 290 -7.56 11.11 7.21
N THR A 291 -7.43 11.97 8.23
CA THR A 291 -8.53 12.79 8.76
C THR A 291 -8.64 14.15 8.05
N VAL A 292 -7.65 14.47 7.22
CA VAL A 292 -7.57 15.79 6.58
C VAL A 292 -8.45 15.84 5.34
N GLN A 293 -8.46 14.77 4.55
CA GLN A 293 -9.12 14.73 3.26
C GLN A 293 -10.11 13.55 3.13
N ASP A 294 -9.80 12.39 3.70
CA ASP A 294 -10.57 11.16 3.52
C ASP A 294 -11.51 10.84 4.70
N GLY A 295 -11.64 11.76 5.67
CA GLY A 295 -12.55 11.63 6.81
C GLY A 295 -12.07 10.75 7.96
N GLY A 296 -11.01 9.96 7.79
CA GLY A 296 -10.39 9.17 8.85
C GLY A 296 -11.05 7.81 9.12
N GLU A 297 -12.01 7.41 8.31
CA GLU A 297 -12.69 6.13 8.44
C GLU A 297 -11.84 4.95 7.94
N ALA A 298 -12.26 3.75 8.29
CA ALA A 298 -11.60 2.54 7.81
C ALA A 298 -12.04 2.20 6.38
N ASP A 299 -11.07 2.04 5.50
CA ASP A 299 -11.26 1.35 4.23
C ASP A 299 -11.09 -0.15 4.41
N VAL A 300 -11.91 -0.91 3.70
CA VAL A 300 -11.77 -2.35 3.55
C VAL A 300 -11.42 -2.67 2.11
N THR A 301 -10.38 -3.49 1.93
CA THR A 301 -10.01 -4.06 0.65
C THR A 301 -9.87 -5.58 0.78
N TYR A 302 -9.91 -6.28 -0.35
CA TYR A 302 -9.57 -7.70 -0.42
C TYR A 302 -8.37 -7.83 -1.33
N ASP A 303 -7.27 -8.30 -0.76
CA ASP A 303 -5.96 -8.29 -1.41
C ASP A 303 -5.29 -9.66 -1.31
N LYS A 304 -4.65 -10.11 -2.38
CA LYS A 304 -3.73 -11.26 -2.37
C LYS A 304 -2.39 -10.87 -1.78
N VAL A 305 -1.92 -9.68 -2.15
CA VAL A 305 -0.63 -9.15 -1.73
C VAL A 305 -0.84 -7.73 -1.20
N PHE A 306 -0.33 -7.47 -0.01
CA PHE A 306 -0.48 -6.17 0.64
C PHE A 306 0.77 -5.81 1.45
N LEU A 307 0.83 -4.59 1.95
CA LEU A 307 1.92 -4.16 2.82
C LEU A 307 1.54 -4.33 4.30
N PRO A 308 2.51 -4.55 5.19
CA PRO A 308 2.22 -4.51 6.62
C PRO A 308 1.76 -3.10 7.04
N SER A 309 0.93 -3.04 8.08
CA SER A 309 0.63 -1.81 8.79
C SER A 309 1.69 -1.52 9.87
N LEU A 310 1.65 -0.30 10.44
CA LEU A 310 2.43 0.02 11.63
C LEU A 310 2.20 -1.00 12.76
N GLU A 311 0.94 -1.36 12.99
CA GLU A 311 0.57 -2.27 14.04
C GLU A 311 1.10 -3.69 13.81
N GLN A 312 1.01 -4.20 12.59
CA GLN A 312 1.55 -5.50 12.20
C GLN A 312 3.08 -5.56 12.32
N MET A 313 3.76 -4.44 12.11
CA MET A 313 5.21 -4.30 12.32
C MET A 313 5.59 -4.06 13.80
N TYR A 314 4.63 -4.16 14.72
CA TYR A 314 4.81 -3.96 16.16
C TYR A 314 5.18 -2.54 16.60
N TYR A 315 4.85 -1.53 15.80
CA TYR A 315 4.92 -0.13 16.23
C TYR A 315 3.58 0.34 16.79
N ASN A 316 3.61 1.37 17.66
CA ASN A 316 2.40 2.04 18.13
C ASN A 316 1.68 2.67 16.93
N PRO A 317 0.45 2.25 16.61
CA PRO A 317 -0.31 2.89 15.53
C PRO A 317 -0.92 4.21 16.01
N GLN A 318 -1.22 5.11 15.08
CA GLN A 318 -2.01 6.31 15.40
C GLN A 318 -3.48 5.98 15.71
N ILE A 319 -3.95 4.86 15.16
CA ILE A 319 -5.24 4.24 15.45
C ILE A 319 -5.07 2.73 15.38
N ALA A 320 -5.66 2.00 16.32
CA ALA A 320 -5.63 0.54 16.32
C ALA A 320 -6.69 -0.03 15.37
N GLY A 321 -6.45 -1.25 14.85
CA GLY A 321 -7.41 -1.99 14.02
C GLY A 321 -6.99 -2.22 12.58
N GLU A 322 -5.75 -1.90 12.22
CA GLU A 322 -5.18 -2.24 10.91
C GLU A 322 -4.56 -3.65 10.85
N GLY A 323 -4.94 -4.50 11.76
CA GLY A 323 -4.45 -5.89 11.91
C GLY A 323 -3.67 -6.10 13.20
N ASN A 324 -3.53 -7.35 13.60
CA ASN A 324 -2.83 -7.73 14.82
C ASN A 324 -1.31 -7.59 14.66
N ALA A 325 -0.64 -7.24 15.75
CA ALA A 325 0.82 -7.22 15.80
C ALA A 325 1.40 -8.60 15.48
N HIS A 326 2.23 -8.70 14.48
CA HIS A 326 2.82 -9.97 14.05
C HIS A 326 3.84 -10.47 15.08
N GLU A 327 3.70 -11.72 15.49
CA GLU A 327 4.53 -12.30 16.55
C GLU A 327 6.02 -12.33 16.18
N TYR A 328 6.38 -12.48 14.90
CA TYR A 328 7.76 -12.36 14.45
C TYR A 328 8.38 -11.01 14.83
N TRP A 329 7.71 -9.91 14.50
CA TRP A 329 8.22 -8.57 14.76
C TRP A 329 8.25 -8.24 16.25
N LYS A 330 7.25 -8.70 16.99
CA LYS A 330 7.22 -8.61 18.46
C LYS A 330 8.43 -9.30 19.07
N ARG A 331 8.72 -10.55 18.73
CA ARG A 331 9.89 -11.29 19.20
C ARG A 331 11.19 -10.63 18.79
N ARG A 332 11.29 -10.25 17.51
CA ARG A 332 12.47 -9.60 16.95
C ARG A 332 12.77 -8.26 17.61
N SER A 333 11.75 -7.50 18.01
CA SER A 333 11.92 -6.23 18.72
C SER A 333 12.58 -6.40 20.07
N GLY A 334 12.34 -7.53 20.74
CA GLY A 334 12.77 -7.77 22.10
C GLY A 334 12.02 -6.92 23.14
N SER A 335 10.97 -6.22 22.74
CA SER A 335 10.16 -5.35 23.60
C SER A 335 8.89 -6.05 24.06
N LYS A 336 8.47 -5.79 25.30
CA LYS A 336 7.19 -6.27 25.85
C LYS A 336 6.00 -5.40 25.42
N THR A 337 6.26 -4.19 24.96
CA THR A 337 5.26 -3.23 24.47
C THR A 337 5.55 -2.86 23.04
N LYS A 338 4.52 -2.41 22.30
CA LYS A 338 4.71 -1.90 20.95
C LYS A 338 5.75 -0.78 20.95
N LEU A 339 6.55 -0.74 19.88
CA LEU A 339 7.64 0.23 19.75
C LEU A 339 7.08 1.63 19.51
N PRO A 340 7.63 2.66 20.16
CA PRO A 340 7.32 4.03 19.78
C PRO A 340 7.82 4.31 18.36
N GLN A 341 7.10 5.16 17.63
CA GLN A 341 7.56 5.68 16.36
C GLN A 341 8.83 6.53 16.55
N TYR A 342 9.57 6.75 15.48
CA TYR A 342 10.79 7.57 15.46
C TYR A 342 11.98 7.04 16.28
N GLN A 343 11.82 5.97 17.02
CA GLN A 343 12.92 5.33 17.75
C GLN A 343 13.66 4.33 16.84
N ALA A 344 14.95 4.55 16.64
CA ALA A 344 15.80 3.62 15.90
C ALA A 344 15.94 2.28 16.64
N LEU A 345 15.72 1.18 15.92
CA LEU A 345 15.94 -0.16 16.45
C LEU A 345 16.50 -1.05 15.32
N PRO A 346 17.82 -1.31 15.28
CA PRO A 346 18.46 -2.05 14.20
C PRO A 346 17.84 -3.43 13.88
N ARG A 347 17.22 -4.04 14.87
CA ARG A 347 16.53 -5.33 14.70
C ARG A 347 15.30 -5.24 13.78
N MET A 348 14.77 -4.04 13.52
CA MET A 348 13.62 -3.80 12.65
C MET A 348 14.01 -3.47 11.20
N ILE A 349 15.30 -3.42 10.90
CA ILE A 349 15.82 -3.13 9.56
C ILE A 349 15.45 -4.25 8.58
N THR A 350 15.01 -3.86 7.41
CA THR A 350 14.85 -4.73 6.22
C THR A 350 15.99 -4.43 5.25
N TYR A 351 16.59 -5.46 4.69
CA TYR A 351 17.73 -5.34 3.79
C TYR A 351 17.31 -5.54 2.33
N ALA A 352 18.14 -5.09 1.40
CA ALA A 352 17.92 -5.24 -0.03
C ALA A 352 18.01 -6.70 -0.47
N VAL A 353 17.14 -7.12 -1.38
CA VAL A 353 17.14 -8.49 -1.91
C VAL A 353 18.35 -8.79 -2.79
N GLU A 354 18.96 -7.76 -3.39
CA GLU A 354 20.10 -7.94 -4.31
C GLU A 354 21.41 -8.32 -3.62
N ASN A 355 21.57 -7.98 -2.36
CA ASN A 355 22.84 -8.20 -1.66
C ASN A 355 22.70 -8.60 -0.19
N HIS A 356 21.49 -8.60 0.37
CA HIS A 356 21.13 -9.00 1.72
C HIS A 356 21.81 -8.20 2.85
N THR A 357 22.52 -7.13 2.52
CA THR A 357 23.34 -6.34 3.47
C THR A 357 23.05 -4.86 3.49
N SER A 358 22.51 -4.31 2.40
CA SER A 358 22.18 -2.89 2.30
C SER A 358 20.87 -2.58 3.01
N PRO A 359 20.87 -1.81 4.12
CA PRO A 359 19.64 -1.43 4.80
C PRO A 359 18.74 -0.60 3.88
N GLN A 360 17.46 -0.92 3.86
CA GLN A 360 16.47 -0.24 3.05
C GLN A 360 15.42 0.43 3.92
N PHE A 361 14.85 1.53 3.43
CA PHE A 361 13.57 1.99 3.94
C PHE A 361 12.44 1.26 3.20
N VAL A 362 11.47 0.78 3.93
CA VAL A 362 10.36 0.01 3.38
C VAL A 362 9.02 0.65 3.72
N ARG A 363 8.19 0.78 2.72
CA ARG A 363 6.86 1.37 2.82
C ARG A 363 5.90 0.46 3.57
N LEU A 364 5.03 1.08 4.38
CA LEU A 364 3.88 0.44 5.01
C LEU A 364 2.58 0.93 4.33
N ARG A 365 1.46 0.24 4.59
CA ARG A 365 0.17 0.68 4.07
C ARG A 365 -0.51 1.77 4.92
N SER A 366 -0.11 1.91 6.19
CA SER A 366 -0.72 2.88 7.11
C SER A 366 -0.52 4.31 6.63
N ALA A 367 -1.60 5.07 6.53
CA ALA A 367 -1.56 6.50 6.26
C ALA A 367 -1.11 7.29 7.49
N LEU A 368 -0.43 8.41 7.30
CA LEU A 368 -0.30 9.42 8.34
C LEU A 368 -1.65 10.14 8.49
N ARG A 369 -2.31 9.99 9.64
CA ARG A 369 -3.68 10.46 9.81
C ARG A 369 -3.84 12.00 9.69
N GLY A 370 -2.85 12.75 10.08
CA GLY A 370 -2.84 14.21 9.99
C GLY A 370 -2.34 14.79 8.66
N SER A 371 -2.16 13.96 7.63
CA SER A 371 -1.68 14.38 6.31
C SER A 371 -2.34 13.55 5.22
N ALA A 372 -2.81 14.17 4.15
CA ALA A 372 -3.36 13.46 3.00
C ALA A 372 -2.28 12.82 2.12
N SER A 373 -1.05 13.28 2.23
CA SER A 373 0.03 12.94 1.30
C SER A 373 1.17 12.11 1.90
N SER A 374 1.13 11.79 3.18
CA SER A 374 2.23 11.06 3.82
C SER A 374 1.78 9.69 4.34
N ALA A 375 2.61 8.68 4.10
CA ALA A 375 2.42 7.32 4.61
C ALA A 375 3.60 6.91 5.47
N TRP A 376 3.43 5.87 6.28
CA TRP A 376 4.46 5.35 7.15
C TRP A 376 5.47 4.47 6.42
N TYR A 377 6.69 4.48 6.93
CA TYR A 377 7.82 3.65 6.52
C TYR A 377 8.56 3.10 7.73
N VAL A 378 9.27 2.00 7.54
CA VAL A 378 10.39 1.63 8.40
C VAL A 378 11.67 2.04 7.69
N LEU A 379 12.44 2.91 8.34
CA LEU A 379 13.67 3.45 7.79
C LEU A 379 14.84 2.43 7.85
N ASN A 380 15.93 2.76 7.20
CA ASN A 380 17.20 2.02 7.26
C ASN A 380 17.86 2.01 8.65
N SER A 381 17.34 2.79 9.60
CA SER A 381 17.70 2.75 11.02
C SER A 381 16.81 1.80 11.85
N GLY A 382 15.75 1.25 11.24
CA GLY A 382 14.72 0.48 11.94
C GLY A 382 13.77 1.32 12.78
N SER A 383 13.64 2.61 12.52
CA SER A 383 12.59 3.45 13.11
C SER A 383 11.40 3.59 12.17
N ALA A 384 10.18 3.66 12.70
CA ALA A 384 9.03 4.06 11.89
C ALA A 384 9.05 5.59 11.71
N TYR A 385 8.90 6.02 10.48
CA TYR A 385 8.88 7.43 10.09
C TYR A 385 7.85 7.67 8.97
N THR A 386 7.59 8.91 8.62
CA THR A 386 6.64 9.26 7.55
C THR A 386 7.35 9.90 6.38
N SER A 387 6.85 9.64 5.18
CA SER A 387 7.30 10.31 3.97
C SER A 387 6.17 10.41 2.96
N ILE A 388 6.36 11.25 1.97
CA ILE A 388 5.35 11.53 0.95
C ILE A 388 4.99 10.28 0.14
N ALA A 389 3.72 10.16 -0.21
CA ALA A 389 3.19 9.01 -0.93
C ALA A 389 3.76 8.89 -2.36
N ALA A 390 4.12 10.02 -2.96
CA ALA A 390 4.70 10.06 -4.30
C ALA A 390 6.16 9.62 -4.36
N ILE A 391 6.85 9.45 -3.23
CA ILE A 391 8.23 8.97 -3.28
C ILE A 391 8.28 7.50 -3.70
N THR A 392 9.23 7.17 -4.55
CA THR A 392 9.49 5.80 -4.95
C THR A 392 10.21 5.07 -3.84
N GLY A 393 9.47 4.38 -2.99
CA GLY A 393 10.00 3.61 -1.85
C GLY A 393 9.91 2.12 -2.08
N ARG A 394 10.92 1.37 -1.64
CA ARG A 394 10.87 -0.10 -1.62
C ARG A 394 9.82 -0.58 -0.61
N PHE A 395 9.52 -1.85 -0.66
CA PHE A 395 8.53 -2.48 0.21
C PHE A 395 8.89 -3.96 0.44
N SER A 396 8.32 -4.54 1.49
CA SER A 396 8.42 -5.97 1.81
C SER A 396 7.00 -6.48 1.96
N PRO A 397 6.42 -7.09 0.90
CA PRO A 397 5.01 -7.43 0.85
C PRO A 397 4.65 -8.61 1.76
N LEU A 398 3.38 -8.66 2.14
CA LEU A 398 2.71 -9.75 2.85
C LEU A 398 1.80 -10.51 1.91
N VAL A 399 1.73 -11.82 2.15
CA VAL A 399 0.72 -12.74 1.60
C VAL A 399 0.16 -13.60 2.70
N VAL A 400 -1.00 -14.19 2.50
CA VAL A 400 -1.60 -15.17 3.42
C VAL A 400 -1.81 -16.47 2.67
N ILE A 401 -1.33 -17.55 3.28
CA ILE A 401 -1.49 -18.92 2.77
C ILE A 401 -2.53 -19.66 3.60
#